data_9d162279cc2a98109ff9e518661ec7e2
#
_entry.id   9d162279cc2a98109ff9e518661ec7e2
#
_cell.length_a   1.000
_cell.length_b   1.000
_cell.length_c   1.000
_cell.angle_alpha   90.00
_cell.angle_beta   90.00
_cell.angle_gamma   90.00
#
_symmetry.space_group_name_H-M   'P 1'
#
loop_
_entity.id
_entity.type
_entity.pdbx_description
1 polymer ?
#
loop_
_entity_poly.entity_id
_entity_poly.type
_entity_poly.pdbx_seq_one_letter_code
_entity_poly.pdbx_strand_id
1 'polypeptide(L)'
;KAEIHALQMQINPHFIYNTLTTIKWLIWQGETEKSVKSIDAFIMILRNTISNKNEIISVAEEAKNLENYMFLLHTRFSEQIHTDIFIAESCESLSIPKLLVQPFVENAFYHAFSETTSGLIHIFFRKKEDDLVIEVVDNGSGMKLDDAQKNRKESFTGIGIHNVDDRIHLIYGQKYGVSIQSNLGSGTRIIITIPAIPYQPPEIDTKNTADAPKE
;
A
#
# COMPACT_ATOMS: atom_id res chain seq x y z
N LYS A 1 20.42 0.92 -17.26
CA LYS A 1 20.28 2.19 -16.52
C LYS A 1 18.79 2.55 -16.24
N ALA A 2 17.85 2.27 -17.17
CA ALA A 2 16.42 2.51 -16.96
C ALA A 2 15.82 1.57 -15.90
N GLU A 3 16.26 0.30 -15.83
CA GLU A 3 15.81 -0.66 -14.82
C GLU A 3 16.24 -0.30 -13.40
N ILE A 4 17.45 0.23 -13.22
CA ILE A 4 17.94 0.70 -11.92
C ILE A 4 17.15 1.94 -11.47
N HIS A 5 16.75 2.80 -12.41
CA HIS A 5 15.93 3.99 -12.10
C HIS A 5 14.48 3.60 -11.75
N ALA A 6 13.91 2.60 -12.42
CA ALA A 6 12.59 2.04 -12.09
C ALA A 6 12.60 1.35 -10.72
N LEU A 7 13.67 0.63 -10.37
CA LEU A 7 13.86 0.02 -9.05
C LEU A 7 14.06 1.07 -7.94
N GLN A 8 14.72 2.18 -8.22
CA GLN A 8 14.90 3.29 -7.28
C GLN A 8 13.60 4.06 -7.01
N MET A 9 12.65 4.06 -7.94
CA MET A 9 11.33 4.70 -7.78
C MET A 9 10.33 3.87 -6.95
N GLN A 10 10.57 2.57 -6.73
CA GLN A 10 9.69 1.69 -5.96
C GLN A 10 9.86 1.81 -4.44
N ILE A 11 11.00 2.31 -3.97
CA ILE A 11 11.24 2.54 -2.54
C ILE A 11 11.34 4.05 -2.32
N ASN A 12 10.39 4.64 -1.61
CA ASN A 12 10.44 6.04 -1.21
C ASN A 12 11.64 6.24 -0.24
N PRO A 13 12.75 6.91 -0.62
CA PRO A 13 13.91 7.10 0.26
C PRO A 13 13.53 7.78 1.58
N HIS A 14 12.57 8.67 1.54
CA HIS A 14 12.05 9.36 2.72
C HIS A 14 11.37 8.39 3.70
N PHE A 15 10.65 7.38 3.21
CA PHE A 15 10.09 6.33 4.06
C PHE A 15 11.20 5.53 4.79
N ILE A 16 12.27 5.16 4.08
CA ILE A 16 13.40 4.43 4.67
C ILE A 16 14.04 5.25 5.80
N TYR A 17 14.42 6.50 5.53
CA TYR A 17 15.04 7.37 6.53
C TYR A 17 14.15 7.59 7.75
N ASN A 18 12.88 7.82 7.53
CA ASN A 18 11.93 8.05 8.61
C ASN A 18 11.71 6.81 9.46
N THR A 19 11.58 5.63 8.85
CA THR A 19 11.42 4.37 9.57
C THR A 19 12.65 4.07 10.42
N LEU A 20 13.86 4.19 9.87
CA LEU A 20 15.10 3.98 10.63
C LEU A 20 15.25 4.99 11.76
N THR A 21 14.87 6.25 11.55
CA THR A 21 14.89 7.28 12.59
C THR A 21 13.91 6.96 13.70
N THR A 22 12.72 6.50 13.38
CA THR A 22 11.71 6.09 14.37
C THR A 22 12.18 4.88 15.18
N ILE A 23 12.75 3.86 14.53
CA ILE A 23 13.33 2.69 15.21
C ILE A 23 14.45 3.10 16.17
N LYS A 24 15.36 3.98 15.73
CA LYS A 24 16.43 4.52 16.58
C LYS A 24 15.86 5.22 17.81
N TRP A 25 14.78 6.00 17.67
CA TRP A 25 14.14 6.70 18.76
C TRP A 25 13.48 5.74 19.77
N LEU A 26 12.80 4.68 19.29
CA LEU A 26 12.25 3.63 20.13
C LEU A 26 13.31 2.93 20.97
N ILE A 27 14.48 2.64 20.38
CA ILE A 27 15.63 2.05 21.09
C ILE A 27 16.10 2.99 22.21
N TRP A 28 16.20 4.30 21.97
CA TRP A 28 16.57 5.26 22.99
C TRP A 28 15.57 5.36 24.16
N GLN A 29 14.28 5.13 23.86
CA GLN A 29 13.24 5.12 24.89
C GLN A 29 13.19 3.78 25.67
N GLY A 30 13.97 2.77 25.28
CA GLY A 30 13.92 1.45 25.90
C GLY A 30 12.75 0.58 25.43
N GLU A 31 12.02 1.00 24.38
CA GLU A 31 10.90 0.27 23.79
C GLU A 31 11.38 -0.91 22.92
N THR A 32 12.05 -1.87 23.56
CA THR A 32 12.77 -2.96 22.87
C THR A 32 11.83 -3.83 22.04
N GLU A 33 10.68 -4.23 22.57
CA GLU A 33 9.73 -5.08 21.85
C GLU A 33 9.18 -4.38 20.60
N LYS A 34 8.81 -3.09 20.73
CA LYS A 34 8.29 -2.27 19.63
C LYS A 34 9.37 -2.04 18.58
N SER A 35 10.63 -1.89 19.00
CA SER A 35 11.79 -1.74 18.10
C SER A 35 12.01 -3.00 17.26
N VAL A 36 11.99 -4.19 17.88
CA VAL A 36 12.15 -5.47 17.17
C VAL A 36 11.02 -5.67 16.16
N LYS A 37 9.75 -5.49 16.58
CA LYS A 37 8.59 -5.59 15.68
C LYS A 37 8.69 -4.61 14.50
N SER A 38 9.21 -3.39 14.73
CA SER A 38 9.39 -2.39 13.68
C SER A 38 10.48 -2.80 12.68
N ILE A 39 11.57 -3.41 13.16
CA ILE A 39 12.63 -3.95 12.30
C ILE A 39 12.07 -5.09 11.43
N ASP A 40 11.33 -6.02 12.02
CA ASP A 40 10.75 -7.16 11.31
C ASP A 40 9.78 -6.70 10.21
N ALA A 41 8.86 -5.77 10.55
CA ALA A 41 7.93 -5.18 9.59
C ALA A 41 8.68 -4.46 8.45
N PHE A 42 9.75 -3.72 8.76
CA PHE A 42 10.57 -3.03 7.77
C PHE A 42 11.30 -4.00 6.84
N ILE A 43 11.89 -5.08 7.37
CA ILE A 43 12.51 -6.14 6.57
C ILE A 43 11.50 -6.78 5.62
N MET A 44 10.27 -7.07 6.08
CA MET A 44 9.22 -7.63 5.24
C MET A 44 8.84 -6.69 4.09
N ILE A 45 8.68 -5.40 4.38
CA ILE A 45 8.38 -4.39 3.35
C ILE A 45 9.51 -4.31 2.32
N LEU A 46 10.78 -4.23 2.77
CA LEU A 46 11.94 -4.19 1.88
C LEU A 46 11.99 -5.45 0.99
N ARG A 47 11.83 -6.64 1.59
CA ARG A 47 11.84 -7.91 0.84
C ARG A 47 10.76 -7.92 -0.23
N ASN A 48 9.54 -7.50 0.11
CA ASN A 48 8.42 -7.46 -0.82
C ASN A 48 8.61 -6.42 -1.93
N THR A 49 9.28 -5.31 -1.63
CA THR A 49 9.54 -4.25 -2.62
C THR A 49 10.67 -4.63 -3.58
N ILE A 50 11.74 -5.26 -3.08
CA ILE A 50 12.93 -5.63 -3.88
C ILE A 50 12.69 -6.92 -4.67
N SER A 51 11.79 -7.79 -4.20
CA SER A 51 11.52 -9.06 -4.88
C SER A 51 10.82 -8.84 -6.22
N ASN A 52 11.55 -9.04 -7.31
CA ASN A 52 11.02 -8.96 -8.68
C ASN A 52 10.21 -10.21 -9.11
N LYS A 53 10.02 -11.20 -8.20
CA LYS A 53 9.52 -12.51 -8.62
C LYS A 53 8.02 -12.54 -8.92
N ASN A 54 7.21 -11.68 -8.28
CA ASN A 54 5.76 -11.70 -8.47
C ASN A 54 5.22 -10.27 -8.46
N GLU A 55 4.81 -9.77 -9.61
CA GLU A 55 4.10 -8.47 -9.70
C GLU A 55 2.62 -8.59 -9.30
N ILE A 56 2.07 -9.80 -9.38
CA ILE A 56 0.70 -10.12 -8.98
C ILE A 56 0.77 -11.04 -7.75
N ILE A 57 0.00 -10.73 -6.73
CA ILE A 57 -0.09 -11.47 -5.46
C ILE A 57 -1.57 -11.71 -5.11
N SER A 58 -1.84 -12.45 -4.04
CA SER A 58 -3.21 -12.56 -3.52
C SER A 58 -3.61 -11.32 -2.71
N VAL A 59 -4.92 -11.06 -2.62
CA VAL A 59 -5.47 -10.01 -1.73
C VAL A 59 -5.04 -10.24 -0.29
N ALA A 60 -5.05 -11.50 0.18
CA ALA A 60 -4.58 -11.83 1.54
C ALA A 60 -3.11 -11.43 1.76
N GLU A 61 -2.24 -11.61 0.77
CA GLU A 61 -0.83 -11.20 0.85
C GLU A 61 -0.69 -9.68 0.81
N GLU A 62 -1.44 -8.97 -0.05
CA GLU A 62 -1.44 -7.49 -0.08
C GLU A 62 -1.94 -6.92 1.24
N ALA A 63 -2.99 -7.48 1.84
CA ALA A 63 -3.49 -7.04 3.14
C ALA A 63 -2.44 -7.21 4.24
N LYS A 64 -1.70 -8.34 4.25
CA LYS A 64 -0.60 -8.56 5.19
C LYS A 64 0.53 -7.55 5.02
N ASN A 65 0.84 -7.18 3.78
CA ASN A 65 1.81 -6.13 3.48
C ASN A 65 1.34 -4.76 4.00
N LEU A 66 0.05 -4.45 3.81
CA LEU A 66 -0.57 -3.23 4.33
C LEU A 66 -0.56 -3.17 5.86
N GLU A 67 -0.86 -4.28 6.56
CA GLU A 67 -0.76 -4.36 8.03
C GLU A 67 0.64 -3.98 8.51
N ASN A 68 1.70 -4.57 7.93
CA ASN A 68 3.08 -4.26 8.27
C ASN A 68 3.41 -2.78 7.99
N TYR A 69 2.92 -2.25 6.87
CA TYR A 69 3.14 -0.86 6.49
C TYR A 69 2.45 0.11 7.46
N MET A 70 1.16 -0.14 7.75
CA MET A 70 0.38 0.67 8.70
C MET A 70 0.97 0.62 10.11
N PHE A 71 1.46 -0.54 10.56
CA PHE A 71 2.16 -0.65 11.84
C PHE A 71 3.34 0.31 11.95
N LEU A 72 4.17 0.43 10.90
CA LEU A 72 5.28 1.39 10.86
C LEU A 72 4.79 2.85 10.85
N LEU A 73 3.73 3.14 10.11
CA LEU A 73 3.13 4.48 10.10
C LEU A 73 2.56 4.85 11.46
N HIS A 74 1.84 3.97 12.14
CA HIS A 74 1.33 4.18 13.51
C HIS A 74 2.46 4.45 14.50
N THR A 75 3.56 3.73 14.39
CA THR A 75 4.73 3.95 15.25
C THR A 75 5.30 5.34 15.11
N ARG A 76 5.11 5.97 13.93
CA ARG A 76 5.59 7.33 13.63
C ARG A 76 4.57 8.42 13.92
N PHE A 77 3.31 8.23 13.51
CA PHE A 77 2.29 9.29 13.49
C PHE A 77 1.42 9.38 14.73
N SER A 78 1.66 8.58 15.74
CA SER A 78 0.85 8.45 16.96
C SER A 78 -0.35 7.51 16.86
N GLU A 79 -0.79 7.03 18.03
CA GLU A 79 -1.92 6.10 18.19
C GLU A 79 -3.30 6.75 17.95
N GLN A 80 -3.35 8.00 17.49
CA GLN A 80 -4.60 8.74 17.26
C GLN A 80 -5.26 8.41 15.91
N ILE A 81 -4.53 7.75 14.99
CA ILE A 81 -5.10 7.30 13.72
C ILE A 81 -5.40 5.81 13.85
N HIS A 82 -6.67 5.43 13.74
CA HIS A 82 -7.08 4.02 13.75
C HIS A 82 -7.23 3.52 12.32
N THR A 83 -6.80 2.28 12.08
CA THR A 83 -6.85 1.67 10.75
C THR A 83 -7.44 0.28 10.82
N ASP A 84 -8.38 -0.04 9.94
CA ASP A 84 -8.99 -1.37 9.84
C ASP A 84 -9.01 -1.85 8.39
N ILE A 85 -8.74 -3.14 8.19
CA ILE A 85 -8.85 -3.81 6.89
C ILE A 85 -10.00 -4.82 6.97
N PHE A 86 -10.94 -4.71 6.05
CA PHE A 86 -12.08 -5.59 5.91
C PHE A 86 -12.02 -6.33 4.57
N ILE A 87 -11.83 -7.63 4.62
CA ILE A 87 -11.75 -8.48 3.42
C ILE A 87 -12.95 -9.41 3.42
N ALA A 88 -13.77 -9.33 2.36
CA ALA A 88 -14.80 -10.33 2.16
C ALA A 88 -14.11 -11.69 1.85
N GLU A 89 -14.61 -12.78 2.44
CA GLU A 89 -14.04 -14.12 2.30
C GLU A 89 -13.82 -14.53 0.82
N SER A 90 -14.74 -14.12 -0.06
CA SER A 90 -14.63 -14.35 -1.50
C SER A 90 -13.51 -13.56 -2.19
N CYS A 91 -12.83 -12.64 -1.50
CA CYS A 91 -11.78 -11.80 -2.06
C CYS A 91 -10.37 -12.26 -1.70
N GLU A 92 -10.17 -13.01 -0.63
CA GLU A 92 -8.83 -13.36 -0.11
C GLU A 92 -7.92 -14.02 -1.16
N SER A 93 -8.50 -14.90 -1.98
CA SER A 93 -7.79 -15.64 -3.02
C SER A 93 -7.84 -14.98 -4.41
N LEU A 94 -8.27 -13.71 -4.51
CA LEU A 94 -8.22 -12.98 -5.77
C LEU A 94 -6.85 -12.36 -6.00
N SER A 95 -6.52 -12.16 -7.28
CA SER A 95 -5.28 -11.54 -7.73
C SER A 95 -5.33 -10.03 -7.62
N ILE A 96 -4.22 -9.43 -7.16
CA ILE A 96 -4.03 -7.98 -7.11
C ILE A 96 -2.58 -7.64 -7.49
N PRO A 97 -2.32 -6.54 -8.21
CA PRO A 97 -0.98 -6.03 -8.38
C PRO A 97 -0.38 -5.62 -7.04
N LYS A 98 0.83 -6.07 -6.77
CA LYS A 98 1.57 -5.77 -5.54
C LYS A 98 1.69 -4.26 -5.30
N LEU A 99 1.53 -3.82 -4.04
CA LEU A 99 1.64 -2.41 -3.63
C LEU A 99 0.62 -1.49 -4.32
N LEU A 100 -0.56 -2.03 -4.68
CA LEU A 100 -1.60 -1.25 -5.35
C LEU A 100 -2.30 -0.28 -4.39
N VAL A 101 -2.54 -0.71 -3.16
CA VAL A 101 -3.32 0.03 -2.16
C VAL A 101 -2.45 0.94 -1.29
N GLN A 102 -1.19 0.57 -1.09
CA GLN A 102 -0.25 1.28 -0.21
C GLN A 102 -0.16 2.80 -0.46
N PRO A 103 -0.08 3.33 -1.70
CA PRO A 103 0.03 4.76 -1.94
C PRO A 103 -1.16 5.56 -1.41
N PHE A 104 -2.34 4.97 -1.38
CA PHE A 104 -3.56 5.63 -0.89
C PHE A 104 -3.61 5.67 0.64
N VAL A 105 -3.15 4.60 1.29
CA VAL A 105 -2.98 4.57 2.75
C VAL A 105 -1.92 5.59 3.17
N GLU A 106 -0.80 5.65 2.46
CA GLU A 106 0.25 6.64 2.69
C GLU A 106 -0.30 8.08 2.59
N ASN A 107 -1.05 8.37 1.54
CA ASN A 107 -1.69 9.68 1.36
C ASN A 107 -2.64 10.04 2.51
N ALA A 108 -3.43 9.09 3.01
CA ALA A 108 -4.32 9.32 4.14
C ALA A 108 -3.53 9.68 5.40
N PHE A 109 -2.46 8.94 5.74
CA PHE A 109 -1.62 9.24 6.90
C PHE A 109 -0.93 10.61 6.83
N TYR A 110 -0.44 11.01 5.65
CA TYR A 110 0.33 12.24 5.50
C TYR A 110 -0.53 13.50 5.29
N HIS A 111 -1.74 13.35 4.73
CA HIS A 111 -2.49 14.50 4.23
C HIS A 111 -3.90 14.64 4.79
N ALA A 112 -4.51 13.53 5.27
CA ALA A 112 -5.90 13.59 5.70
C ALA A 112 -6.07 14.21 7.10
N PHE A 113 -5.07 14.06 7.98
CA PHE A 113 -5.21 14.46 9.39
C PHE A 113 -4.30 15.62 9.74
N SER A 114 -4.87 16.65 10.38
CA SER A 114 -4.12 17.70 11.06
C SER A 114 -3.63 17.18 12.41
N GLU A 115 -2.57 17.78 12.95
CA GLU A 115 -1.85 17.33 14.17
C GLU A 115 -2.71 17.13 15.43
N THR A 116 -3.97 17.51 15.41
CA THR A 116 -4.85 17.52 16.61
C THR A 116 -6.08 16.63 16.53
N THR A 117 -6.30 15.89 15.45
CA THR A 117 -7.53 15.09 15.27
C THR A 117 -7.25 13.60 15.25
N SER A 118 -8.06 12.83 15.98
CA SER A 118 -8.13 11.38 15.81
C SER A 118 -8.66 11.05 14.42
N GLY A 119 -7.94 10.17 13.69
CA GLY A 119 -8.28 9.77 12.35
C GLY A 119 -8.78 8.33 12.27
N LEU A 120 -9.61 8.06 11.27
CA LEU A 120 -10.03 6.72 10.89
C LEU A 120 -9.67 6.48 9.43
N ILE A 121 -9.02 5.35 9.15
CA ILE A 121 -8.77 4.88 7.79
C ILE A 121 -9.31 3.46 7.70
N HIS A 122 -10.32 3.26 6.85
CA HIS A 122 -10.87 1.94 6.60
C HIS A 122 -10.54 1.49 5.18
N ILE A 123 -10.13 0.23 5.04
CA ILE A 123 -9.81 -0.39 3.76
C ILE A 123 -10.75 -1.57 3.58
N PHE A 124 -11.49 -1.59 2.48
CA PHE A 124 -12.44 -2.65 2.16
C PHE A 124 -12.08 -3.35 0.87
N PHE A 125 -12.11 -4.68 0.88
CA PHE A 125 -12.00 -5.51 -0.31
C PHE A 125 -13.33 -6.25 -0.50
N ARG A 126 -14.02 -5.96 -1.60
CA ARG A 126 -15.34 -6.53 -1.90
C ARG A 126 -15.40 -7.01 -3.34
N LYS A 127 -15.98 -8.16 -3.55
CA LYS A 127 -16.33 -8.63 -4.89
C LYS A 127 -17.70 -8.09 -5.28
N LYS A 128 -17.78 -7.46 -6.46
CA LYS A 128 -19.02 -7.00 -7.04
C LYS A 128 -19.12 -7.55 -8.46
N GLU A 129 -19.98 -8.54 -8.65
CA GLU A 129 -20.09 -9.28 -9.91
C GLU A 129 -18.73 -9.89 -10.32
N ASP A 130 -18.16 -9.47 -11.44
CA ASP A 130 -16.87 -9.91 -11.96
C ASP A 130 -15.71 -8.98 -11.58
N ASP A 131 -15.97 -7.97 -10.76
CA ASP A 131 -14.99 -6.97 -10.38
C ASP A 131 -14.60 -7.10 -8.88
N LEU A 132 -13.31 -6.89 -8.58
CA LEU A 132 -12.78 -6.62 -7.24
C LEU A 132 -12.78 -5.12 -7.04
N VAL A 133 -13.57 -4.66 -6.08
CA VAL A 133 -13.66 -3.26 -5.67
C VAL A 133 -12.93 -3.09 -4.35
N ILE A 134 -11.93 -2.20 -4.34
CA ILE A 134 -11.16 -1.85 -3.15
C ILE A 134 -11.46 -0.41 -2.80
N GLU A 135 -11.83 -0.16 -1.55
CA GLU A 135 -12.13 1.19 -1.07
C GLU A 135 -11.16 1.57 0.05
N VAL A 136 -10.52 2.71 -0.07
CA VAL A 136 -9.76 3.35 1.02
C VAL A 136 -10.51 4.60 1.44
N VAL A 137 -10.98 4.64 2.67
CA VAL A 137 -11.84 5.70 3.20
C VAL A 137 -11.19 6.31 4.42
N ASP A 138 -10.95 7.61 4.40
CA ASP A 138 -10.54 8.39 5.56
C ASP A 138 -11.62 9.40 5.98
N ASN A 139 -11.62 9.78 7.25
CA ASN A 139 -12.47 10.82 7.80
C ASN A 139 -11.71 12.15 8.01
N GLY A 140 -10.68 12.39 7.23
CA GLY A 140 -9.81 13.55 7.37
C GLY A 140 -10.38 14.85 6.79
N SER A 141 -9.48 15.79 6.50
CA SER A 141 -9.86 17.13 6.02
C SER A 141 -10.52 17.16 4.64
N GLY A 142 -10.37 16.08 3.86
CA GLY A 142 -10.82 16.05 2.48
C GLY A 142 -10.09 17.06 1.59
N MET A 143 -10.48 17.09 0.30
CA MET A 143 -9.92 18.00 -0.68
C MET A 143 -10.98 18.48 -1.67
N LYS A 144 -10.75 19.63 -2.31
CA LYS A 144 -11.55 20.07 -3.47
C LYS A 144 -11.12 19.28 -4.69
N LEU A 145 -12.06 18.65 -5.40
CA LEU A 145 -11.79 17.87 -6.59
C LEU A 145 -11.16 18.70 -7.74
N ASP A 146 -11.47 20.00 -7.82
CA ASP A 146 -10.85 20.92 -8.78
C ASP A 146 -9.34 21.09 -8.53
N ASP A 147 -8.91 21.03 -7.26
CA ASP A 147 -7.50 21.11 -6.90
C ASP A 147 -6.78 19.77 -7.20
N ALA A 148 -7.46 18.64 -7.06
CA ALA A 148 -6.92 17.32 -7.42
C ALA A 148 -6.69 17.18 -8.95
N GLN A 149 -7.50 17.83 -9.78
CA GLN A 149 -7.34 17.85 -11.24
C GLN A 149 -6.30 18.88 -11.73
N LYS A 150 -6.19 20.04 -11.06
CA LYS A 150 -5.23 21.09 -11.40
C LYS A 150 -3.81 20.77 -10.93
N ASN A 151 -3.66 20.11 -9.80
CA ASN A 151 -2.36 19.75 -9.23
C ASN A 151 -1.77 18.43 -9.79
N ARG A 152 -2.28 17.94 -10.93
CA ARG A 152 -1.75 16.73 -11.61
C ARG A 152 -0.25 16.77 -11.92
N LYS A 153 0.40 17.95 -11.86
CA LYS A 153 1.83 18.12 -12.19
C LYS A 153 2.72 18.56 -11.02
N GLU A 154 2.18 19.03 -9.90
CA GLU A 154 3.00 19.71 -8.87
C GLU A 154 2.80 19.20 -7.43
N SER A 155 1.78 18.38 -7.13
CA SER A 155 1.56 17.83 -5.80
C SER A 155 2.01 16.37 -5.72
N PHE A 156 2.78 16.02 -4.71
CA PHE A 156 3.19 14.64 -4.38
C PHE A 156 2.00 13.68 -4.33
N THR A 157 0.83 14.14 -3.93
CA THR A 157 -0.45 13.41 -3.88
C THR A 157 -0.98 13.02 -5.26
N GLY A 158 -0.82 13.89 -6.26
CA GLY A 158 -1.31 13.65 -7.64
C GLY A 158 -0.50 12.59 -8.39
N ILE A 159 0.81 12.52 -8.14
CA ILE A 159 1.72 11.60 -8.83
C ILE A 159 1.45 10.14 -8.45
N GLY A 160 1.24 9.87 -7.16
CA GLY A 160 1.00 8.49 -6.67
C GLY A 160 -0.30 7.90 -7.22
N ILE A 161 -1.37 8.68 -7.22
CA ILE A 161 -2.70 8.24 -7.70
C ILE A 161 -2.68 8.00 -9.21
N HIS A 162 -2.07 8.91 -9.97
CA HIS A 162 -1.97 8.79 -11.42
C HIS A 162 -1.14 7.57 -11.83
N ASN A 163 -0.01 7.32 -11.16
CA ASN A 163 0.83 6.16 -11.44
C ASN A 163 0.09 4.83 -11.19
N VAL A 164 -0.75 4.76 -10.16
CA VAL A 164 -1.56 3.56 -9.88
C VAL A 164 -2.64 3.39 -10.94
N ASP A 165 -3.33 4.46 -11.33
CA ASP A 165 -4.36 4.44 -12.35
C ASP A 165 -3.80 4.02 -13.71
N ASP A 166 -2.69 4.60 -14.15
CA ASP A 166 -1.97 4.22 -15.37
C ASP A 166 -1.53 2.75 -15.34
N ARG A 167 -1.05 2.27 -14.20
CA ARG A 167 -0.65 0.88 -14.02
C ARG A 167 -1.84 -0.07 -14.17
N ILE A 168 -2.98 0.28 -13.59
CA ILE A 168 -4.23 -0.49 -13.75
C ILE A 168 -4.66 -0.51 -15.21
N HIS A 169 -4.68 0.64 -15.88
CA HIS A 169 -5.02 0.72 -17.31
C HIS A 169 -4.09 -0.12 -18.18
N LEU A 170 -2.80 -0.14 -17.86
CA LEU A 170 -1.81 -0.92 -18.60
C LEU A 170 -2.02 -2.43 -18.44
N ILE A 171 -2.38 -2.88 -17.23
CA ILE A 171 -2.54 -4.33 -16.92
C ILE A 171 -3.92 -4.84 -17.36
N TYR A 172 -4.99 -4.08 -17.10
CA TYR A 172 -6.38 -4.54 -17.21
C TYR A 172 -7.21 -3.79 -18.24
N GLY A 173 -6.68 -2.73 -18.88
CA GLY A 173 -7.38 -1.93 -19.85
C GLY A 173 -8.21 -0.80 -19.25
N GLN A 174 -8.74 0.07 -20.11
CA GLN A 174 -9.39 1.35 -19.77
C GLN A 174 -10.74 1.22 -19.02
N LYS A 175 -11.30 0.02 -18.94
CA LYS A 175 -12.52 -0.26 -18.17
C LYS A 175 -12.30 -0.13 -16.66
N TYR A 176 -11.09 -0.39 -16.20
CA TYR A 176 -10.67 -0.44 -14.81
C TYR A 176 -9.91 0.83 -14.43
N GLY A 177 -9.70 1.08 -13.16
CA GLY A 177 -8.96 2.28 -12.73
C GLY A 177 -9.32 2.75 -11.32
N VAL A 178 -8.99 4.01 -11.05
CA VAL A 178 -9.15 4.67 -9.76
C VAL A 178 -10.15 5.82 -9.88
N SER A 179 -11.11 5.88 -8.96
CA SER A 179 -11.99 7.04 -8.79
C SER A 179 -11.87 7.61 -7.38
N ILE A 180 -12.04 8.93 -7.26
CA ILE A 180 -11.87 9.67 -6.01
C ILE A 180 -13.14 10.45 -5.73
N GLN A 181 -13.64 10.33 -4.51
CA GLN A 181 -14.74 11.11 -3.96
C GLN A 181 -14.23 11.82 -2.72
N SER A 182 -14.22 13.15 -2.72
CA SER A 182 -13.75 13.93 -1.58
C SER A 182 -14.47 15.27 -1.53
N ASN A 183 -14.76 15.72 -0.32
CA ASN A 183 -15.27 17.07 -0.03
C ASN A 183 -14.52 17.62 1.17
N LEU A 184 -14.26 18.94 1.18
CA LEU A 184 -13.62 19.60 2.32
C LEU A 184 -14.41 19.34 3.61
N GLY A 185 -13.70 18.90 4.65
CA GLY A 185 -14.27 18.58 5.97
C GLY A 185 -15.00 17.25 6.05
N SER A 186 -15.03 16.44 4.98
CA SER A 186 -15.78 15.18 4.94
C SER A 186 -14.92 13.95 4.63
N GLY A 187 -13.60 14.13 4.62
CA GLY A 187 -12.65 13.04 4.29
C GLY A 187 -12.57 12.73 2.80
N THR A 188 -11.89 11.60 2.51
CA THR A 188 -11.69 11.13 1.15
C THR A 188 -12.06 9.66 1.04
N ARG A 189 -12.66 9.29 -0.07
CA ARG A 189 -12.94 7.91 -0.47
C ARG A 189 -12.31 7.66 -1.82
N ILE A 190 -11.37 6.73 -1.86
CA ILE A 190 -10.72 6.26 -3.07
C ILE A 190 -11.29 4.89 -3.40
N ILE A 191 -11.70 4.70 -4.65
CA ILE A 191 -12.29 3.47 -5.13
C ILE A 191 -11.43 2.96 -6.28
N ILE A 192 -10.85 1.77 -6.11
CA ILE A 192 -10.08 1.06 -7.10
C ILE A 192 -10.94 -0.08 -7.62
N THR A 193 -11.08 -0.18 -8.93
CA THR A 193 -11.81 -1.28 -9.57
C THR A 193 -10.88 -2.05 -10.49
N ILE A 194 -10.75 -3.35 -10.29
CA ILE A 194 -9.97 -4.29 -11.11
C ILE A 194 -10.79 -5.57 -11.32
N PRO A 195 -10.45 -6.43 -12.30
CA PRO A 195 -11.17 -7.68 -12.49
C PRO A 195 -10.95 -8.65 -11.34
N ALA A 196 -12.00 -9.38 -10.93
CA ALA A 196 -11.95 -10.41 -9.89
C ALA A 196 -11.37 -11.72 -10.44
N ILE A 197 -10.06 -11.77 -10.64
CA ILE A 197 -9.34 -12.93 -11.18
C ILE A 197 -8.81 -13.79 -10.01
N PRO A 198 -9.05 -15.10 -9.97
CA PRO A 198 -8.44 -15.98 -8.97
C PRO A 198 -6.91 -15.94 -9.03
N TYR A 199 -6.27 -15.88 -7.86
CA TYR A 199 -4.82 -15.91 -7.77
C TYR A 199 -4.29 -17.31 -8.03
N GLN A 200 -3.33 -17.41 -8.92
CA GLN A 200 -2.59 -18.63 -9.21
C GLN A 200 -1.13 -18.40 -8.79
N PRO A 201 -0.66 -19.07 -7.73
CA PRO A 201 0.74 -18.95 -7.35
C PRO A 201 1.64 -19.46 -8.50
N PRO A 202 2.80 -18.82 -8.72
CA PRO A 202 3.73 -19.26 -9.74
C PRO A 202 4.16 -20.70 -9.46
N GLU A 203 4.26 -21.53 -10.52
CA GLU A 203 4.80 -22.89 -10.41
C GLU A 203 6.21 -22.83 -9.84
N ILE A 204 6.44 -23.55 -8.75
CA ILE A 204 7.79 -23.71 -8.19
C ILE A 204 8.56 -24.60 -9.15
N ASP A 205 9.50 -24.03 -9.89
CA ASP A 205 10.41 -24.77 -10.77
C ASP A 205 11.31 -25.69 -9.91
N THR A 206 10.86 -26.93 -9.70
CA THR A 206 11.55 -27.94 -8.87
C THR A 206 12.83 -28.48 -9.55
N LYS A 207 13.26 -27.90 -10.67
CA LYS A 207 14.45 -28.37 -11.42
C LYS A 207 15.79 -27.96 -10.79
N ASN A 208 15.82 -27.13 -9.76
CA ASN A 208 17.07 -26.60 -9.20
C ASN A 208 17.49 -27.19 -7.84
N THR A 209 16.89 -28.31 -7.41
CA THR A 209 17.28 -28.98 -6.15
C THR A 209 18.13 -30.26 -6.37
N ALA A 210 18.63 -30.52 -7.59
CA ALA A 210 19.35 -31.76 -7.91
C ALA A 210 20.88 -31.67 -7.83
N ASP A 211 21.48 -30.52 -7.43
CA ASP A 211 22.95 -30.41 -7.28
C ASP A 211 23.33 -29.93 -5.86
N ALA A 212 23.05 -30.78 -4.87
CA ALA A 212 23.79 -30.73 -3.61
C ALA A 212 24.93 -31.74 -3.70
N PRO A 213 26.21 -31.34 -3.58
CA PRO A 213 27.31 -32.29 -3.52
C PRO A 213 27.16 -33.15 -2.26
N LYS A 214 27.17 -34.46 -2.47
CA LYS A 214 27.33 -35.46 -1.40
C LYS A 214 28.77 -35.37 -0.90
N GLU A 215 28.96 -34.87 0.30
CA GLU A 215 30.10 -35.23 1.14
C GLU A 215 29.62 -36.01 2.37
#